data_08542b7921a936c6c49b1ba692d1ec10
#
_entry.id   08542b7921a936c6c49b1ba692d1ec10
#
_cell.length_a   1.000
_cell.length_b   1.000
_cell.length_c   1.000
_cell.angle_alpha   90.00
_cell.angle_beta   90.00
_cell.angle_gamma   90.00
#
_symmetry.space_group_name_H-M   'P 1'
#
loop_
_entity.id
_entity.type
_entity.pdbx_description
1 polymer ?
#
loop_
_entity_poly.entity_id
_entity_poly.type
_entity_poly.pdbx_seq_one_letter_code
_entity_poly.pdbx_strand_id
1 'polypeptide(L)'
;MAAAAPATVHAQQNKKFKVFLSMSYIGNDWQAEAANMVKAMASHKSLANKVDLQVQVSGPNAQRQIQQINAMVQQGAQAIVVYPISPTALNAAVKNACDKGVMVIAYDAAITEPCAYNVAINQEEAGRVTAEWLAKKMGGKGNIVVINGVPGTSVDTLRTKAAKEVFAKYPDIKIVAEANGMWSQAVARTEMSKILATHNWNQIDGLWMQVGCYTANTMQLEAGGKPNTLKPCAGEGSNGGRVQMLPVGTEVEGANGTYTPMGAPRISYASPPYSGALALKLAVQKLEGKNVPKLTTLPLPLVTNDTVKYCKVGSWQEMKSGCNVFSPAVVSNPGWFGSIFSNDAPEIGLNAALVGQPE
;
A
#
# COMPACT_ATOMS: atom_id res chain seq x y z
N MET A 1 56.07 -23.72 -38.76
CA MET A 1 55.41 -22.63 -38.05
C MET A 1 53.94 -22.89 -38.04
N ALA A 2 53.39 -23.30 -36.89
CA ALA A 2 51.94 -23.53 -36.73
C ALA A 2 51.31 -22.26 -36.14
N ALA A 3 50.41 -21.64 -36.89
CA ALA A 3 49.66 -20.48 -36.42
C ALA A 3 48.53 -20.93 -35.49
N ALA A 4 48.61 -20.52 -34.21
CA ALA A 4 47.54 -20.67 -33.27
C ALA A 4 46.42 -19.69 -33.57
N ALA A 5 45.21 -20.15 -33.88
CA ALA A 5 44.01 -19.34 -34.01
C ALA A 5 43.54 -18.85 -32.63
N PRO A 6 43.16 -17.58 -32.49
CA PRO A 6 42.65 -17.06 -31.21
C PRO A 6 41.28 -17.68 -30.93
N ALA A 7 41.15 -18.30 -29.76
CA ALA A 7 39.85 -18.74 -29.23
C ALA A 7 39.02 -17.51 -28.92
N THR A 8 37.96 -17.29 -29.68
CA THR A 8 36.90 -16.31 -29.37
C THR A 8 36.13 -16.78 -28.15
N VAL A 9 36.39 -16.15 -26.99
CA VAL A 9 35.56 -16.29 -25.81
C VAL A 9 34.22 -15.63 -26.10
N HIS A 10 33.23 -16.43 -26.48
CA HIS A 10 31.84 -15.98 -26.52
C HIS A 10 31.44 -15.71 -25.07
N ALA A 11 31.37 -14.45 -24.68
CA ALA A 11 30.70 -14.04 -23.45
C ALA A 11 29.24 -14.54 -23.52
N GLN A 12 28.93 -15.57 -22.76
CA GLN A 12 27.58 -16.05 -22.59
C GLN A 12 26.76 -14.91 -22.00
N GLN A 13 25.96 -14.21 -22.81
CA GLN A 13 24.98 -13.24 -22.32
C GLN A 13 24.07 -13.99 -21.37
N ASN A 14 24.21 -13.76 -20.07
CA ASN A 14 23.31 -14.32 -19.07
C ASN A 14 21.89 -13.89 -19.42
N LYS A 15 21.04 -14.82 -19.87
CA LYS A 15 19.65 -14.55 -20.23
C LYS A 15 18.94 -14.05 -18.99
N LYS A 16 18.35 -12.84 -19.09
CA LYS A 16 17.58 -12.24 -18.00
C LYS A 16 16.40 -13.14 -17.62
N PHE A 17 16.06 -13.16 -16.34
CA PHE A 17 14.84 -13.77 -15.85
C PHE A 17 13.62 -13.02 -16.38
N LYS A 18 12.71 -13.74 -17.00
CA LYS A 18 11.43 -13.19 -17.44
C LYS A 18 10.46 -13.14 -16.28
N VAL A 19 10.20 -11.94 -15.81
CA VAL A 19 9.36 -11.68 -14.62
C VAL A 19 8.15 -10.86 -15.02
N PHE A 20 6.98 -11.26 -14.54
CA PHE A 20 5.75 -10.50 -14.73
C PHE A 20 5.31 -9.85 -13.41
N LEU A 21 4.85 -8.60 -13.51
CA LEU A 21 4.06 -7.94 -12.48
C LEU A 21 2.58 -8.03 -12.87
N SER A 22 1.81 -8.80 -12.12
CA SER A 22 0.36 -8.98 -12.31
C SER A 22 -0.39 -8.11 -11.30
N MET A 23 -1.13 -7.12 -11.77
CA MET A 23 -1.89 -6.21 -10.93
C MET A 23 -3.39 -6.36 -11.17
N SER A 24 -4.15 -6.56 -10.10
CA SER A 24 -5.61 -6.64 -10.16
C SER A 24 -6.31 -5.29 -10.15
N TYR A 25 -5.62 -4.23 -9.75
CA TYR A 25 -6.20 -2.89 -9.61
C TYR A 25 -5.11 -1.82 -9.71
N ILE A 26 -5.40 -0.70 -10.34
CA ILE A 26 -4.51 0.47 -10.44
C ILE A 26 -5.27 1.79 -10.21
N GLY A 27 -6.44 1.74 -9.60
CA GLY A 27 -7.36 2.88 -9.49
C GLY A 27 -7.06 3.83 -8.33
N ASN A 28 -5.92 3.71 -7.64
CA ASN A 28 -5.53 4.58 -6.54
C ASN A 28 -4.03 4.88 -6.54
N ASP A 29 -3.63 5.87 -5.74
CA ASP A 29 -2.24 6.33 -5.63
C ASP A 29 -1.30 5.21 -5.15
N TRP A 30 -1.71 4.42 -4.15
CA TRP A 30 -0.90 3.34 -3.59
C TRP A 30 -0.48 2.31 -4.65
N GLN A 31 -1.41 1.91 -5.53
CA GLN A 31 -1.11 0.95 -6.60
C GLN A 31 -0.16 1.54 -7.65
N ALA A 32 -0.29 2.83 -7.95
CA ALA A 32 0.64 3.51 -8.86
C ALA A 32 2.05 3.56 -8.26
N GLU A 33 2.17 3.90 -6.98
CA GLU A 33 3.44 3.90 -6.25
C GLU A 33 4.07 2.51 -6.19
N ALA A 34 3.29 1.49 -5.81
CA ALA A 34 3.77 0.11 -5.75
C ALA A 34 4.29 -0.37 -7.12
N ALA A 35 3.58 -0.08 -8.21
CA ALA A 35 4.03 -0.40 -9.56
C ALA A 35 5.32 0.36 -9.93
N ASN A 36 5.41 1.64 -9.59
CA ASN A 36 6.59 2.45 -9.81
C ASN A 36 7.80 1.86 -9.06
N MET A 37 7.64 1.50 -7.80
CA MET A 37 8.72 0.92 -7.01
C MET A 37 9.19 -0.44 -7.56
N VAL A 38 8.28 -1.28 -8.07
CA VAL A 38 8.67 -2.53 -8.75
C VAL A 38 9.48 -2.26 -10.01
N LYS A 39 9.06 -1.27 -10.83
CA LYS A 39 9.81 -0.86 -12.03
C LYS A 39 11.20 -0.30 -11.69
N ALA A 40 11.26 0.57 -10.69
CA ALA A 40 12.52 1.12 -10.18
C ALA A 40 13.47 0.01 -9.69
N MET A 41 12.96 -0.95 -8.91
CA MET A 41 13.74 -2.10 -8.45
C MET A 41 14.27 -2.92 -9.63
N ALA A 42 13.44 -3.20 -10.65
CA ALA A 42 13.86 -3.94 -11.84
C ALA A 42 14.95 -3.21 -12.64
N SER A 43 14.90 -1.88 -12.69
CA SER A 43 15.86 -1.05 -13.43
C SER A 43 17.08 -0.65 -12.59
N HIS A 44 17.08 -0.89 -11.28
CA HIS A 44 18.25 -0.61 -10.42
C HIS A 44 19.44 -1.49 -10.83
N LYS A 45 20.67 -0.95 -10.74
CA LYS A 45 21.92 -1.62 -11.16
C LYS A 45 22.12 -3.04 -10.62
N SER A 46 21.52 -3.38 -9.47
CA SER A 46 21.59 -4.74 -8.89
C SER A 46 20.76 -5.77 -9.64
N LEU A 47 19.70 -5.35 -10.36
CA LEU A 47 18.75 -6.22 -11.05
C LEU A 47 18.61 -5.95 -12.55
N ALA A 48 19.01 -4.79 -13.04
CA ALA A 48 18.83 -4.37 -14.45
C ALA A 48 19.38 -5.36 -15.49
N ASN A 49 20.48 -6.04 -15.18
CA ASN A 49 21.06 -7.07 -16.03
C ASN A 49 20.51 -8.47 -15.77
N LYS A 50 19.62 -8.65 -14.80
CA LYS A 50 19.07 -9.94 -14.38
C LYS A 50 17.58 -10.10 -14.70
N VAL A 51 16.84 -9.01 -14.83
CA VAL A 51 15.38 -9.01 -14.95
C VAL A 51 14.93 -8.41 -16.28
N ASP A 52 14.01 -9.10 -16.93
CA ASP A 52 13.14 -8.60 -17.98
C ASP A 52 11.72 -8.52 -17.39
N LEU A 53 11.30 -7.31 -16.99
CA LEU A 53 10.03 -7.08 -16.32
C LEU A 53 8.94 -6.70 -17.32
N GLN A 54 7.81 -7.43 -17.27
CA GLN A 54 6.59 -7.10 -17.99
C GLN A 54 5.44 -6.84 -17.02
N VAL A 55 4.60 -5.84 -17.29
CA VAL A 55 3.49 -5.45 -16.42
C VAL A 55 2.17 -5.76 -17.10
N GLN A 56 1.25 -6.43 -16.39
CA GLN A 56 -0.11 -6.67 -16.85
C GLN A 56 -1.12 -6.29 -15.77
N VAL A 57 -2.21 -5.67 -16.18
CA VAL A 57 -3.30 -5.22 -15.31
C VAL A 57 -4.60 -5.92 -15.73
N SER A 58 -5.22 -6.62 -14.79
CA SER A 58 -6.50 -7.30 -15.03
C SER A 58 -7.72 -6.43 -14.77
N GLY A 59 -7.57 -5.36 -14.00
CA GLY A 59 -8.68 -4.70 -13.34
C GLY A 59 -9.24 -5.58 -12.21
N PRO A 60 -10.31 -5.17 -11.52
CA PRO A 60 -10.91 -5.91 -10.40
C PRO A 60 -11.73 -7.11 -10.89
N ASN A 61 -11.12 -7.99 -11.68
CA ASN A 61 -11.76 -9.14 -12.29
C ASN A 61 -10.88 -10.40 -12.15
N ALA A 62 -11.31 -11.34 -11.31
CA ALA A 62 -10.59 -12.56 -11.01
C ALA A 62 -10.39 -13.45 -12.25
N GLN A 63 -11.41 -13.59 -13.09
CA GLN A 63 -11.31 -14.42 -14.31
C GLN A 63 -10.26 -13.88 -15.28
N ARG A 64 -10.23 -12.56 -15.46
CA ARG A 64 -9.22 -11.91 -16.30
C ARG A 64 -7.81 -12.09 -15.72
N GLN A 65 -7.65 -11.97 -14.39
CA GLN A 65 -6.36 -12.20 -13.75
C GLN A 65 -5.90 -13.66 -13.90
N ILE A 66 -6.81 -14.64 -13.75
CA ILE A 66 -6.55 -16.05 -14.01
C ILE A 66 -6.05 -16.27 -15.45
N GLN A 67 -6.77 -15.72 -16.44
CA GLN A 67 -6.37 -15.82 -17.85
C GLN A 67 -4.99 -15.23 -18.11
N GLN A 68 -4.70 -14.06 -17.52
CA GLN A 68 -3.39 -13.41 -17.63
C GLN A 68 -2.28 -14.25 -16.97
N ILE A 69 -2.48 -14.81 -15.78
CA ILE A 69 -1.50 -15.69 -15.12
C ILE A 69 -1.18 -16.89 -16.02
N ASN A 70 -2.21 -17.54 -16.57
CA ASN A 70 -2.00 -18.65 -17.49
C ASN A 70 -1.24 -18.24 -18.76
N ALA A 71 -1.54 -17.06 -19.32
CA ALA A 71 -0.82 -16.53 -20.47
C ALA A 71 0.65 -16.18 -20.15
N MET A 72 0.94 -15.63 -18.97
CA MET A 72 2.31 -15.38 -18.50
C MET A 72 3.13 -16.68 -18.45
N VAL A 73 2.53 -17.76 -17.92
CA VAL A 73 3.15 -19.08 -17.88
C VAL A 73 3.47 -19.60 -19.29
N GLN A 74 2.52 -19.47 -20.21
CA GLN A 74 2.72 -19.84 -21.63
C GLN A 74 3.81 -19.00 -22.32
N GLN A 75 3.95 -17.74 -21.94
CA GLN A 75 5.00 -16.85 -22.43
C GLN A 75 6.37 -17.12 -21.81
N GLY A 76 6.51 -18.12 -20.95
CA GLY A 76 7.76 -18.52 -20.33
C GLY A 76 8.16 -17.66 -19.12
N ALA A 77 7.20 -17.19 -18.34
CA ALA A 77 7.47 -16.57 -17.06
C ALA A 77 8.34 -17.49 -16.19
N GLN A 78 9.35 -16.92 -15.53
CA GLN A 78 10.13 -17.62 -14.51
C GLN A 78 9.69 -17.18 -13.10
N ALA A 79 9.16 -15.95 -12.99
CA ALA A 79 8.47 -15.50 -11.79
C ALA A 79 7.27 -14.59 -12.12
N ILE A 80 6.27 -14.61 -11.25
CA ILE A 80 5.12 -13.72 -11.26
C ILE A 80 5.04 -13.03 -9.89
N VAL A 81 5.26 -11.73 -9.86
CA VAL A 81 4.97 -10.86 -8.72
C VAL A 81 3.52 -10.42 -8.86
N VAL A 82 2.66 -10.71 -7.89
CA VAL A 82 1.22 -10.54 -8.06
C VAL A 82 0.57 -9.77 -6.92
N TYR A 83 -0.27 -8.78 -7.27
CA TYR A 83 -1.28 -8.22 -6.39
C TYR A 83 -2.63 -8.90 -6.69
N PRO A 84 -3.05 -9.88 -5.89
CA PRO A 84 -4.23 -10.69 -6.22
C PRO A 84 -5.53 -9.98 -5.86
N ILE A 85 -6.54 -10.10 -6.72
CA ILE A 85 -7.90 -9.61 -6.44
C ILE A 85 -8.63 -10.46 -5.40
N SER A 86 -8.26 -11.71 -5.26
CA SER A 86 -8.86 -12.65 -4.33
C SER A 86 -7.81 -13.59 -3.76
N PRO A 87 -7.86 -13.92 -2.47
CA PRO A 87 -6.91 -14.84 -1.85
C PRO A 87 -7.05 -16.29 -2.34
N THR A 88 -8.21 -16.68 -2.85
CA THR A 88 -8.55 -18.08 -3.18
C THR A 88 -8.89 -18.31 -4.66
N ALA A 89 -9.53 -17.34 -5.33
CA ALA A 89 -9.99 -17.52 -6.70
C ALA A 89 -8.86 -17.80 -7.70
N LEU A 90 -7.63 -17.36 -7.40
CA LEU A 90 -6.46 -17.57 -8.24
C LEU A 90 -5.73 -18.90 -7.99
N ASN A 91 -6.08 -19.66 -6.96
CA ASN A 91 -5.29 -20.80 -6.49
C ASN A 91 -5.02 -21.83 -7.58
N ALA A 92 -6.01 -22.19 -8.40
CA ALA A 92 -5.82 -23.16 -9.49
C ALA A 92 -4.80 -22.67 -10.55
N ALA A 93 -4.86 -21.39 -10.92
CA ALA A 93 -3.91 -20.81 -11.87
C ALA A 93 -2.50 -20.68 -11.27
N VAL A 94 -2.41 -20.32 -9.99
CA VAL A 94 -1.15 -20.25 -9.24
C VAL A 94 -0.52 -21.64 -9.10
N LYS A 95 -1.33 -22.65 -8.73
CA LYS A 95 -0.85 -24.04 -8.69
C LYS A 95 -0.30 -24.52 -10.04
N ASN A 96 -1.04 -24.26 -11.13
CA ASN A 96 -0.56 -24.58 -12.48
C ASN A 96 0.77 -23.87 -12.82
N ALA A 97 0.93 -22.60 -12.40
CA ALA A 97 2.19 -21.89 -12.58
C ALA A 97 3.34 -22.55 -11.81
N CYS A 98 3.10 -22.88 -10.54
CA CYS A 98 4.08 -23.56 -9.69
C CYS A 98 4.47 -24.94 -10.22
N ASP A 99 3.49 -25.74 -10.66
CA ASP A 99 3.73 -27.09 -11.24
C ASP A 99 4.62 -27.02 -12.50
N LYS A 100 4.64 -25.88 -13.18
CA LYS A 100 5.53 -25.59 -14.33
C LYS A 100 6.84 -24.90 -13.93
N GLY A 101 7.16 -24.83 -12.65
CA GLY A 101 8.39 -24.24 -12.13
C GLY A 101 8.42 -22.72 -12.08
N VAL A 102 7.28 -22.06 -12.28
CA VAL A 102 7.18 -20.60 -12.16
C VAL A 102 7.06 -20.21 -10.69
N MET A 103 7.93 -19.35 -10.21
CA MET A 103 7.81 -18.77 -8.87
C MET A 103 6.66 -17.77 -8.82
N VAL A 104 5.72 -17.95 -7.89
CA VAL A 104 4.65 -16.97 -7.65
C VAL A 104 4.84 -16.37 -6.27
N ILE A 105 4.88 -15.03 -6.21
CA ILE A 105 5.01 -14.26 -4.99
C ILE A 105 3.99 -13.13 -4.97
N ALA A 106 3.08 -13.18 -3.99
CA ALA A 106 2.10 -12.14 -3.76
C ALA A 106 2.65 -11.03 -2.87
N TYR A 107 2.19 -9.81 -3.08
CA TYR A 107 2.52 -8.69 -2.22
C TYR A 107 1.26 -7.98 -1.73
N ASP A 108 1.30 -7.49 -0.50
CA ASP A 108 0.24 -6.82 0.26
C ASP A 108 -1.02 -7.67 0.45
N ALA A 109 -1.70 -8.04 -0.63
CA ALA A 109 -2.81 -9.00 -0.62
C ALA A 109 -2.28 -10.44 -0.70
N ALA A 110 -2.90 -11.36 0.05
CA ALA A 110 -2.44 -12.74 0.16
C ALA A 110 -3.02 -13.67 -0.91
N ILE A 111 -2.25 -14.70 -1.27
CA ILE A 111 -2.69 -15.92 -1.97
C ILE A 111 -2.59 -17.08 -1.00
N THR A 112 -3.63 -17.93 -0.97
CA THR A 112 -3.70 -19.08 -0.05
C THR A 112 -3.15 -20.38 -0.67
N GLU A 113 -2.82 -20.40 -1.96
CA GLU A 113 -2.16 -21.56 -2.58
C GLU A 113 -0.80 -21.83 -1.91
N PRO A 114 -0.56 -23.03 -1.35
CA PRO A 114 0.65 -23.32 -0.55
C PRO A 114 1.97 -23.15 -1.29
N CYS A 115 1.97 -23.27 -2.63
CA CYS A 115 3.18 -23.08 -3.42
C CYS A 115 3.58 -21.60 -3.51
N ALA A 116 2.65 -20.65 -3.38
CA ALA A 116 2.92 -19.23 -3.45
C ALA A 116 3.72 -18.71 -2.25
N TYR A 117 4.42 -17.61 -2.45
CA TYR A 117 5.08 -16.81 -1.42
C TYR A 117 4.24 -15.56 -1.16
N ASN A 118 4.34 -14.99 0.05
CA ASN A 118 3.59 -13.78 0.40
C ASN A 118 4.50 -12.77 1.11
N VAL A 119 4.36 -11.48 0.75
CA VAL A 119 5.05 -10.34 1.36
C VAL A 119 3.99 -9.33 1.79
N ALA A 120 3.71 -9.21 3.07
CA ALA A 120 2.63 -8.36 3.56
C ALA A 120 2.84 -7.94 5.02
N ILE A 121 2.16 -6.87 5.44
CA ILE A 121 1.94 -6.59 6.87
C ILE A 121 0.92 -7.55 7.45
N ASN A 122 0.80 -7.57 8.78
CA ASN A 122 -0.35 -8.21 9.42
C ASN A 122 -1.60 -7.32 9.25
N GLN A 123 -2.49 -7.68 8.33
CA GLN A 123 -3.68 -6.90 7.99
C GLN A 123 -4.73 -6.90 9.13
N GLU A 124 -4.86 -7.99 9.89
CA GLU A 124 -5.73 -8.05 11.06
C GLU A 124 -5.25 -7.09 12.14
N GLU A 125 -3.93 -7.05 12.37
CA GLU A 125 -3.31 -6.13 13.33
C GLU A 125 -3.58 -4.67 12.94
N ALA A 126 -3.48 -4.31 11.65
CA ALA A 126 -3.78 -2.98 11.16
C ALA A 126 -5.23 -2.56 11.48
N GLY A 127 -6.19 -3.45 11.23
CA GLY A 127 -7.59 -3.23 11.58
C GLY A 127 -7.80 -3.10 13.08
N ARG A 128 -7.22 -4.01 13.85
CA ARG A 128 -7.36 -4.06 15.31
C ARG A 128 -6.82 -2.81 16.01
N VAL A 129 -5.56 -2.45 15.74
CA VAL A 129 -4.91 -1.33 16.47
C VAL A 129 -5.53 0.02 16.16
N THR A 130 -5.99 0.23 14.92
CA THR A 130 -6.67 1.47 14.53
C THR A 130 -8.06 1.59 15.14
N ALA A 131 -8.80 0.49 15.21
CA ALA A 131 -10.11 0.46 15.87
C ALA A 131 -9.99 0.64 17.39
N GLU A 132 -9.01 0.01 18.04
CA GLU A 132 -8.73 0.21 19.47
C GLU A 132 -8.38 1.66 19.79
N TRP A 133 -7.53 2.28 18.96
CA TRP A 133 -7.18 3.68 19.14
C TRP A 133 -8.42 4.57 19.02
N LEU A 134 -9.27 4.36 17.99
CA LEU A 134 -10.47 5.15 17.78
C LEU A 134 -11.44 4.99 18.96
N ALA A 135 -11.71 3.76 19.39
CA ALA A 135 -12.58 3.48 20.52
C ALA A 135 -12.09 4.18 21.81
N LYS A 136 -10.78 4.11 22.10
CA LYS A 136 -10.17 4.80 23.25
C LYS A 136 -10.26 6.32 23.11
N LYS A 137 -9.99 6.86 21.91
CA LYS A 137 -10.04 8.31 21.65
C LYS A 137 -11.42 8.88 21.82
N MET A 138 -12.46 8.09 21.56
CA MET A 138 -13.87 8.44 21.77
C MET A 138 -14.38 8.17 23.20
N GLY A 139 -13.55 7.63 24.09
CA GLY A 139 -13.98 7.25 25.45
C GLY A 139 -14.95 6.06 25.47
N GLY A 140 -14.90 5.18 24.47
CA GLY A 140 -15.66 3.93 24.37
C GLY A 140 -17.13 4.09 23.96
N LYS A 141 -17.55 5.27 23.49
CA LYS A 141 -18.95 5.55 23.12
C LYS A 141 -19.05 6.53 21.95
N GLY A 142 -20.21 6.55 21.30
CA GLY A 142 -20.53 7.48 20.21
C GLY A 142 -20.78 6.78 18.86
N ASN A 143 -21.08 7.57 17.87
CA ASN A 143 -21.43 7.12 16.53
C ASN A 143 -20.21 7.18 15.61
N ILE A 144 -19.93 6.08 14.90
CA ILE A 144 -18.87 6.02 13.93
C ILE A 144 -19.38 5.73 12.52
N VAL A 145 -18.66 6.27 11.54
CA VAL A 145 -18.79 5.88 10.13
C VAL A 145 -17.62 4.98 9.77
N VAL A 146 -17.92 3.91 9.03
CA VAL A 146 -16.94 2.94 8.54
C VAL A 146 -16.86 3.03 7.02
N ILE A 147 -15.64 3.24 6.49
CA ILE A 147 -15.38 3.21 5.04
C ILE A 147 -14.36 2.12 4.76
N ASN A 148 -14.84 1.05 4.13
CA ASN A 148 -14.08 -0.14 3.77
C ASN A 148 -13.23 0.07 2.50
N GLY A 149 -12.41 -0.93 2.17
CA GLY A 149 -11.58 -0.97 0.97
C GLY A 149 -12.28 -1.57 -0.25
N VAL A 150 -11.54 -2.42 -0.99
CA VAL A 150 -12.06 -3.19 -2.15
C VAL A 150 -12.59 -4.53 -1.67
N PRO A 151 -13.90 -4.77 -1.75
CA PRO A 151 -14.51 -6.00 -1.25
C PRO A 151 -13.94 -7.25 -1.91
N GLY A 152 -13.80 -8.33 -1.13
CA GLY A 152 -13.34 -9.63 -1.61
C GLY A 152 -11.81 -9.81 -1.63
N THR A 153 -11.04 -8.75 -1.43
CA THR A 153 -9.60 -8.86 -1.19
C THR A 153 -9.32 -9.32 0.24
N SER A 154 -8.20 -10.00 0.45
CA SER A 154 -7.76 -10.38 1.81
C SER A 154 -7.49 -9.14 2.67
N VAL A 155 -6.95 -8.09 2.07
CA VAL A 155 -6.63 -6.82 2.74
C VAL A 155 -7.88 -6.21 3.37
N ASP A 156 -8.92 -6.01 2.58
CA ASP A 156 -10.18 -5.43 3.05
C ASP A 156 -10.86 -6.31 4.11
N THR A 157 -10.97 -7.59 3.81
CA THR A 157 -11.69 -8.56 4.66
C THR A 157 -11.06 -8.67 6.04
N LEU A 158 -9.73 -8.81 6.12
CA LEU A 158 -9.02 -8.99 7.39
C LEU A 158 -9.05 -7.72 8.24
N ARG A 159 -8.81 -6.55 7.62
CA ARG A 159 -8.87 -5.26 8.32
C ARG A 159 -10.27 -4.97 8.89
N THR A 160 -11.29 -5.09 8.05
CA THR A 160 -12.69 -4.82 8.44
C THR A 160 -13.16 -5.78 9.52
N LYS A 161 -12.86 -7.08 9.39
CA LYS A 161 -13.23 -8.08 10.41
C LYS A 161 -12.60 -7.72 11.76
N ALA A 162 -11.30 -7.51 11.81
CA ALA A 162 -10.59 -7.21 13.05
C ALA A 162 -11.07 -5.89 13.70
N ALA A 163 -11.35 -4.85 12.89
CA ALA A 163 -11.89 -3.61 13.40
C ALA A 163 -13.30 -3.79 14.02
N LYS A 164 -14.18 -4.52 13.35
CA LYS A 164 -15.53 -4.80 13.85
C LYS A 164 -15.51 -5.64 15.13
N GLU A 165 -14.60 -6.60 15.24
CA GLU A 165 -14.38 -7.38 16.48
C GLU A 165 -13.95 -6.49 17.66
N VAL A 166 -13.17 -5.43 17.38
CA VAL A 166 -12.83 -4.44 18.40
C VAL A 166 -14.06 -3.63 18.79
N PHE A 167 -14.77 -3.03 17.83
CA PHE A 167 -15.96 -2.21 18.12
C PHE A 167 -17.04 -2.98 18.86
N ALA A 168 -17.21 -4.27 18.60
CA ALA A 168 -18.14 -5.14 19.31
C ALA A 168 -17.87 -5.25 20.83
N LYS A 169 -16.65 -4.94 21.28
CA LYS A 169 -16.30 -4.90 22.72
C LYS A 169 -16.74 -3.60 23.40
N TYR A 170 -17.21 -2.61 22.64
CA TYR A 170 -17.67 -1.29 23.13
C TYR A 170 -19.16 -1.12 22.79
N PRO A 171 -20.08 -1.56 23.67
CA PRO A 171 -21.51 -1.59 23.36
C PRO A 171 -22.13 -0.22 23.09
N ASP A 172 -21.48 0.85 23.56
CA ASP A 172 -21.91 2.24 23.37
C ASP A 172 -21.31 2.88 22.09
N ILE A 173 -20.46 2.19 21.36
CA ILE A 173 -20.06 2.59 20.00
C ILE A 173 -21.05 2.02 18.99
N LYS A 174 -21.62 2.89 18.16
CA LYS A 174 -22.56 2.51 17.11
C LYS A 174 -21.99 2.79 15.72
N ILE A 175 -21.94 1.78 14.87
CA ILE A 175 -21.68 1.97 13.44
C ILE A 175 -22.99 2.47 12.82
N VAL A 176 -23.09 3.77 12.57
CA VAL A 176 -24.32 4.40 12.03
C VAL A 176 -24.38 4.38 10.52
N ALA A 177 -23.23 4.25 9.84
CA ALA A 177 -23.15 4.08 8.41
C ALA A 177 -21.88 3.29 8.03
N GLU A 178 -22.00 2.51 6.96
CA GLU A 178 -20.89 1.73 6.38
C GLU A 178 -20.96 1.78 4.86
N ALA A 179 -19.81 2.00 4.19
CA ALA A 179 -19.71 2.02 2.73
C ALA A 179 -18.34 1.52 2.25
N ASN A 180 -18.20 1.27 0.94
CA ASN A 180 -16.97 0.82 0.33
C ASN A 180 -16.28 2.01 -0.39
N GLY A 181 -15.18 2.49 0.16
CA GLY A 181 -14.39 3.60 -0.39
C GLY A 181 -13.38 3.20 -1.48
N MET A 182 -13.25 1.90 -1.74
CA MET A 182 -12.37 1.34 -2.80
C MET A 182 -10.92 1.79 -2.70
N TRP A 183 -10.45 2.13 -1.49
CA TRP A 183 -9.15 2.77 -1.22
C TRP A 183 -8.87 4.01 -2.07
N SER A 184 -9.92 4.73 -2.45
CA SER A 184 -9.85 5.95 -3.28
C SER A 184 -10.37 7.14 -2.50
N GLN A 185 -9.59 8.24 -2.48
CA GLN A 185 -10.03 9.51 -1.87
C GLN A 185 -11.30 10.04 -2.53
N ALA A 186 -11.41 9.91 -3.85
CA ALA A 186 -12.58 10.39 -4.61
C ALA A 186 -13.83 9.54 -4.30
N VAL A 187 -13.71 8.21 -4.25
CA VAL A 187 -14.84 7.34 -3.90
C VAL A 187 -15.23 7.54 -2.44
N ALA A 188 -14.25 7.64 -1.53
CA ALA A 188 -14.53 7.95 -0.12
C ALA A 188 -15.30 9.27 0.04
N ARG A 189 -14.97 10.31 -0.76
CA ARG A 189 -15.72 11.58 -0.78
C ARG A 189 -17.16 11.37 -1.23
N THR A 190 -17.36 10.62 -2.30
CA THR A 190 -18.70 10.31 -2.83
C THR A 190 -19.54 9.57 -1.79
N GLU A 191 -18.99 8.53 -1.16
CA GLU A 191 -19.71 7.75 -0.14
C GLU A 191 -19.98 8.59 1.12
N MET A 192 -19.00 9.38 1.59
CA MET A 192 -19.24 10.32 2.69
C MET A 192 -20.31 11.35 2.37
N SER A 193 -20.38 11.87 1.14
CA SER A 193 -21.46 12.80 0.73
C SER A 193 -22.85 12.17 0.82
N LYS A 194 -22.98 10.89 0.44
CA LYS A 194 -24.24 10.14 0.60
C LYS A 194 -24.61 9.94 2.08
N ILE A 195 -23.62 9.60 2.91
CA ILE A 195 -23.82 9.42 4.36
C ILE A 195 -24.24 10.75 4.99
N LEU A 196 -23.59 11.85 4.63
CA LEU A 196 -23.89 13.18 5.18
C LEU A 196 -25.25 13.74 4.74
N ALA A 197 -25.88 13.18 3.71
CA ALA A 197 -27.26 13.49 3.37
C ALA A 197 -28.29 12.96 4.42
N THR A 198 -27.90 11.98 5.21
CA THR A 198 -28.75 11.38 6.26
C THR A 198 -28.21 11.54 7.69
N HIS A 199 -26.91 11.77 7.82
CA HIS A 199 -26.20 11.93 9.09
C HIS A 199 -25.31 13.17 9.03
N ASN A 200 -25.67 14.25 9.70
CA ASN A 200 -24.78 15.43 9.74
C ASN A 200 -23.57 15.22 10.67
N TRP A 201 -22.57 16.10 10.57
CA TRP A 201 -21.33 16.01 11.35
C TRP A 201 -21.53 16.02 12.87
N ASN A 202 -22.63 16.59 13.38
CA ASN A 202 -22.92 16.59 14.83
C ASN A 202 -23.40 15.21 15.32
N GLN A 203 -23.82 14.33 14.42
CA GLN A 203 -24.26 12.97 14.72
C GLN A 203 -23.15 11.93 14.56
N ILE A 204 -21.97 12.35 14.13
CA ILE A 204 -20.79 11.49 13.91
C ILE A 204 -19.72 11.90 14.93
N ASP A 205 -19.21 10.94 15.69
CA ASP A 205 -18.20 11.16 16.74
C ASP A 205 -16.80 10.68 16.31
N GLY A 206 -16.74 9.75 15.36
CA GLY A 206 -15.47 9.23 14.85
C GLY A 206 -15.60 8.54 13.50
N LEU A 207 -14.45 8.33 12.86
CA LEU A 207 -14.33 7.74 11.54
C LEU A 207 -13.32 6.60 11.56
N TRP A 208 -13.72 5.42 11.08
CA TRP A 208 -12.79 4.36 10.75
C TRP A 208 -12.80 4.15 9.25
N MET A 209 -11.70 4.51 8.57
CA MET A 209 -11.65 4.53 7.11
C MET A 209 -10.38 3.86 6.64
N GLN A 210 -10.49 2.78 5.88
CA GLN A 210 -9.30 2.17 5.29
C GLN A 210 -8.51 3.16 4.43
N VAL A 211 -9.19 4.02 3.66
CA VAL A 211 -8.66 5.25 3.05
C VAL A 211 -9.76 6.31 3.06
N GLY A 212 -9.41 7.58 3.26
CA GLY A 212 -10.38 8.67 3.18
C GLY A 212 -10.32 9.71 4.31
N CYS A 213 -9.51 9.51 5.36
CA CYS A 213 -9.42 10.46 6.45
C CYS A 213 -9.00 11.88 5.99
N TYR A 214 -8.09 12.01 5.01
CA TYR A 214 -7.76 13.30 4.42
C TYR A 214 -9.01 13.98 3.84
N THR A 215 -9.76 13.24 3.04
CA THR A 215 -10.99 13.71 2.41
C THR A 215 -12.06 14.06 3.44
N ALA A 216 -12.25 13.23 4.46
CA ALA A 216 -13.23 13.50 5.53
C ALA A 216 -12.90 14.76 6.31
N ASN A 217 -11.63 15.02 6.62
CA ASN A 217 -11.18 16.26 7.24
C ASN A 217 -11.47 17.47 6.35
N THR A 218 -11.18 17.36 5.04
CA THR A 218 -11.49 18.39 4.05
C THR A 218 -12.98 18.72 4.04
N MET A 219 -13.84 17.70 4.02
CA MET A 219 -15.31 17.88 4.03
C MET A 219 -15.82 18.51 5.33
N GLN A 220 -15.19 18.21 6.47
CA GLN A 220 -15.52 18.86 7.74
C GLN A 220 -15.21 20.37 7.69
N LEU A 221 -14.05 20.76 7.12
CA LEU A 221 -13.68 22.17 6.97
C LEU A 221 -14.62 22.90 5.99
N GLU A 222 -14.98 22.27 4.88
CA GLU A 222 -15.94 22.79 3.91
C GLU A 222 -17.34 23.03 4.54
N ALA A 223 -17.69 22.21 5.54
CA ALA A 223 -18.93 22.37 6.31
C ALA A 223 -18.81 23.39 7.47
N GLY A 224 -17.75 24.18 7.52
CA GLY A 224 -17.52 25.22 8.52
C GLY A 224 -16.85 24.75 9.81
N GLY A 225 -16.36 23.51 9.83
CA GLY A 225 -15.52 22.99 10.93
C GLY A 225 -14.18 23.73 11.03
N LYS A 226 -13.56 23.65 12.20
CA LYS A 226 -12.23 24.24 12.44
C LYS A 226 -11.20 23.15 12.68
N PRO A 227 -9.90 23.37 12.38
CA PRO A 227 -8.85 22.38 12.55
C PRO A 227 -8.89 21.62 13.89
N ASN A 228 -9.06 22.34 15.00
CA ASN A 228 -9.09 21.76 16.35
C ASN A 228 -10.43 21.10 16.75
N THR A 229 -11.43 21.09 15.87
CA THR A 229 -12.75 20.47 16.11
C THR A 229 -13.02 19.27 15.22
N LEU A 230 -12.02 18.84 14.44
CA LEU A 230 -12.16 17.69 13.53
C LEU A 230 -12.40 16.41 14.33
N LYS A 231 -13.25 15.55 13.76
CA LYS A 231 -13.54 14.24 14.35
C LYS A 231 -12.32 13.32 14.25
N PRO A 232 -12.05 12.49 15.26
CA PRO A 232 -10.96 11.53 15.21
C PRO A 232 -11.17 10.56 14.05
N CYS A 233 -10.10 10.33 13.29
CA CYS A 233 -10.12 9.41 12.16
C CYS A 233 -8.98 8.39 12.26
N ALA A 234 -9.31 7.11 12.11
CA ALA A 234 -8.38 6.01 12.16
C ALA A 234 -8.36 5.27 10.82
N GLY A 235 -7.17 5.02 10.26
CA GLY A 235 -7.06 4.29 9.01
C GLY A 235 -5.73 4.44 8.29
N GLU A 236 -5.68 4.09 7.02
CA GLU A 236 -4.45 4.14 6.25
C GLU A 236 -4.02 5.57 5.93
N GLY A 237 -2.72 5.82 6.01
CA GLY A 237 -2.15 7.16 6.00
C GLY A 237 -1.69 7.64 4.64
N SER A 238 -2.50 8.45 3.95
CA SER A 238 -2.00 9.28 2.85
C SER A 238 -1.13 10.43 3.36
N ASN A 239 -0.25 10.97 2.51
CA ASN A 239 0.63 12.08 2.86
C ASN A 239 -0.16 13.33 3.29
N GLY A 240 -1.21 13.68 2.55
CA GLY A 240 -2.10 14.79 2.92
C GLY A 240 -2.74 14.61 4.28
N GLY A 241 -3.23 13.41 4.56
CA GLY A 241 -3.77 13.10 5.87
C GLY A 241 -2.75 13.17 7.01
N ARG A 242 -1.48 12.85 6.75
CA ARG A 242 -0.39 12.99 7.73
C ARG A 242 0.08 14.44 7.87
N VAL A 243 0.09 15.24 6.80
CA VAL A 243 0.32 16.70 6.90
C VAL A 243 -0.73 17.33 7.81
N GLN A 244 -2.00 16.94 7.66
CA GLN A 244 -3.08 17.43 8.54
C GLN A 244 -2.90 17.05 10.02
N MET A 245 -2.13 15.99 10.34
CA MET A 245 -1.82 15.60 11.72
C MET A 245 -0.81 16.52 12.40
N LEU A 246 0.06 17.19 11.64
CA LEU A 246 1.05 18.11 12.20
C LEU A 246 0.37 19.23 13.02
N PRO A 247 1.00 19.71 14.09
CA PRO A 247 0.43 20.77 14.90
C PRO A 247 0.08 22.02 14.09
N VAL A 248 -1.00 22.68 14.45
CA VAL A 248 -1.37 23.98 13.86
C VAL A 248 -0.20 24.96 13.98
N GLY A 249 0.12 25.67 12.91
CA GLY A 249 1.24 26.62 12.86
C GLY A 249 2.60 25.97 12.53
N THR A 250 2.68 24.65 12.34
CA THR A 250 3.90 24.05 11.81
C THR A 250 4.16 24.59 10.40
N GLU A 251 5.35 25.13 10.18
CA GLU A 251 5.78 25.56 8.84
C GLU A 251 6.07 24.33 7.98
N VAL A 252 5.36 24.22 6.85
CA VAL A 252 5.50 23.14 5.88
C VAL A 252 5.55 23.75 4.49
N GLU A 253 6.66 23.55 3.80
CA GLU A 253 6.86 24.10 2.45
C GLU A 253 5.84 23.52 1.46
N GLY A 254 5.24 24.39 0.64
CA GLY A 254 4.22 24.00 -0.34
C GLY A 254 2.84 23.71 0.24
N ALA A 255 2.66 23.84 1.57
CA ALA A 255 1.35 23.68 2.19
C ALA A 255 0.34 24.71 1.64
N ASN A 256 -0.84 24.23 1.26
CA ASN A 256 -1.92 25.07 0.74
C ASN A 256 -3.30 24.44 1.01
N GLY A 257 -4.33 25.32 1.14
CA GLY A 257 -5.71 24.89 1.30
C GLY A 257 -5.89 23.88 2.43
N THR A 258 -6.37 22.68 2.09
CA THR A 258 -6.56 21.57 3.04
C THR A 258 -5.32 20.69 3.18
N TYR A 259 -4.29 20.90 2.37
CA TYR A 259 -2.99 20.22 2.44
C TYR A 259 -2.05 21.00 3.36
N THR A 260 -2.47 21.19 4.62
CA THR A 260 -1.80 22.03 5.61
C THR A 260 -1.89 21.42 7.01
N PRO A 261 -0.97 21.75 7.93
CA PRO A 261 -1.04 21.34 9.34
C PRO A 261 -2.32 21.81 10.04
N MET A 262 -3.01 20.89 10.71
CA MET A 262 -4.31 21.13 11.34
C MET A 262 -4.42 20.56 12.76
N GLY A 263 -3.43 19.76 13.21
CA GLY A 263 -3.55 19.01 14.45
C GLY A 263 -4.70 17.99 14.43
N ALA A 264 -5.09 17.52 13.24
CA ALA A 264 -6.21 16.59 13.08
C ALA A 264 -5.99 15.32 13.91
N PRO A 265 -6.92 14.95 14.82
CA PRO A 265 -6.75 13.79 15.69
C PRO A 265 -6.81 12.49 14.87
N ARG A 266 -5.68 11.77 14.78
CA ARG A 266 -5.58 10.62 13.92
C ARG A 266 -4.58 9.57 14.40
N ILE A 267 -4.88 8.31 14.13
CA ILE A 267 -3.90 7.25 13.94
C ILE A 267 -3.89 6.85 12.47
N SER A 268 -2.70 6.71 11.91
CA SER A 268 -2.54 6.15 10.57
C SER A 268 -1.57 4.98 10.59
N TYR A 269 -1.90 3.92 9.87
CA TYR A 269 -0.93 2.89 9.47
C TYR A 269 -0.60 3.09 7.99
N ALA A 270 0.35 2.31 7.49
CA ALA A 270 0.54 2.18 6.06
C ALA A 270 0.87 0.73 5.71
N SER A 271 0.20 0.22 4.68
CA SER A 271 0.75 -0.89 3.91
C SER A 271 1.88 -0.33 3.06
N PRO A 272 3.12 -0.82 3.23
CA PRO A 272 4.24 -0.19 2.54
C PRO A 272 4.19 -0.43 1.02
N PRO A 273 4.19 0.63 0.18
CA PRO A 273 4.19 0.46 -1.29
C PRO A 273 5.41 -0.30 -1.83
N TYR A 274 6.52 -0.33 -1.09
CA TYR A 274 7.71 -1.10 -1.48
C TYR A 274 7.53 -2.62 -1.42
N SER A 275 6.43 -3.13 -0.88
CA SER A 275 6.17 -4.58 -0.73
C SER A 275 6.32 -5.35 -2.05
N GLY A 276 5.82 -4.79 -3.17
CA GLY A 276 5.97 -5.38 -4.50
C GLY A 276 7.42 -5.38 -5.01
N ALA A 277 8.16 -4.32 -4.74
CA ALA A 277 9.58 -4.24 -5.10
C ALA A 277 10.43 -5.23 -4.29
N LEU A 278 10.15 -5.39 -3.01
CA LEU A 278 10.78 -6.42 -2.17
C LEU A 278 10.41 -7.82 -2.68
N ALA A 279 9.14 -8.05 -3.05
CA ALA A 279 8.72 -9.31 -3.64
C ALA A 279 9.50 -9.63 -4.93
N LEU A 280 9.72 -8.64 -5.82
CA LEU A 280 10.59 -8.82 -7.00
C LEU A 280 12.01 -9.20 -6.61
N LYS A 281 12.62 -8.51 -5.64
CA LYS A 281 13.97 -8.81 -5.13
C LYS A 281 14.07 -10.24 -4.60
N LEU A 282 13.09 -10.67 -3.79
CA LEU A 282 13.00 -12.03 -3.25
C LEU A 282 12.77 -13.06 -4.36
N ALA A 283 11.96 -12.76 -5.37
CA ALA A 283 11.75 -13.64 -6.53
C ALA A 283 13.08 -13.89 -7.25
N VAL A 284 13.86 -12.87 -7.53
CA VAL A 284 15.18 -13.02 -8.17
C VAL A 284 16.14 -13.82 -7.29
N GLN A 285 16.17 -13.56 -5.99
CA GLN A 285 16.99 -14.34 -5.05
C GLN A 285 16.63 -15.84 -5.07
N LYS A 286 15.33 -16.15 -5.14
CA LYS A 286 14.87 -17.54 -5.24
C LYS A 286 15.27 -18.19 -6.56
N LEU A 287 15.15 -17.47 -7.67
CA LEU A 287 15.59 -17.95 -9.01
C LEU A 287 17.12 -18.16 -9.06
N GLU A 288 17.88 -17.41 -8.27
CA GLU A 288 19.33 -17.59 -8.07
C GLU A 288 19.68 -18.75 -7.11
N GLY A 289 18.68 -19.50 -6.62
CA GLY A 289 18.87 -20.64 -5.72
C GLY A 289 18.99 -20.28 -4.24
N LYS A 290 18.76 -19.03 -3.85
CA LYS A 290 18.78 -18.63 -2.44
C LYS A 290 17.54 -19.11 -1.71
N ASN A 291 17.66 -19.29 -0.40
CA ASN A 291 16.51 -19.62 0.44
C ASN A 291 15.70 -18.33 0.70
N VAL A 292 14.37 -18.42 0.46
CA VAL A 292 13.42 -17.31 0.67
C VAL A 292 12.27 -17.83 1.53
N PRO A 293 11.86 -17.12 2.59
CA PRO A 293 10.75 -17.55 3.43
C PRO A 293 9.43 -17.52 2.66
N LYS A 294 8.53 -18.45 2.96
CA LYS A 294 7.18 -18.50 2.35
C LYS A 294 6.33 -17.29 2.71
N LEU A 295 6.52 -16.75 3.89
CA LEU A 295 5.89 -15.52 4.36
C LEU A 295 6.98 -14.54 4.80
N THR A 296 6.99 -13.36 4.23
CA THR A 296 7.77 -12.20 4.67
C THR A 296 6.81 -11.20 5.29
N THR A 297 6.79 -11.15 6.63
CA THR A 297 5.97 -10.18 7.36
C THR A 297 6.71 -8.85 7.44
N LEU A 298 6.10 -7.82 6.90
CA LEU A 298 6.60 -6.45 6.94
C LEU A 298 6.22 -5.77 8.26
N PRO A 299 7.01 -4.79 8.74
CA PRO A 299 6.61 -3.93 9.84
C PRO A 299 5.28 -3.22 9.53
N LEU A 300 4.48 -3.00 10.56
CA LEU A 300 3.28 -2.16 10.49
C LEU A 300 3.64 -0.76 11.01
N PRO A 301 3.96 0.22 10.15
CA PRO A 301 4.33 1.55 10.59
C PRO A 301 3.08 2.32 11.04
N LEU A 302 2.99 2.55 12.34
CA LEU A 302 1.92 3.33 12.97
C LEU A 302 2.40 4.75 13.20
N VAL A 303 1.58 5.73 12.82
CA VAL A 303 1.83 7.15 13.03
C VAL A 303 0.63 7.77 13.75
N THR A 304 0.89 8.42 14.88
CA THR A 304 -0.08 9.20 15.65
C THR A 304 0.33 10.68 15.67
N ASN A 305 -0.48 11.55 16.26
CA ASN A 305 -0.11 12.96 16.41
C ASN A 305 1.20 13.15 17.19
N ASP A 306 1.57 12.20 18.07
CA ASP A 306 2.81 12.26 18.86
C ASP A 306 4.04 11.78 18.08
N THR A 307 3.84 10.99 17.02
CA THR A 307 4.91 10.34 16.24
C THR A 307 5.01 10.82 14.80
N VAL A 308 4.09 11.70 14.37
CA VAL A 308 4.17 12.33 13.05
C VAL A 308 5.41 13.20 12.96
N LYS A 309 6.27 12.97 11.96
CA LYS A 309 7.56 13.65 11.81
C LYS A 309 7.79 14.07 10.37
N TYR A 310 7.98 15.36 10.17
CA TYR A 310 8.12 15.99 8.87
C TYR A 310 9.46 15.68 8.20
N CYS A 311 9.41 15.32 6.92
CA CYS A 311 10.54 15.17 6.00
C CYS A 311 10.59 16.40 5.08
N LYS A 312 11.68 17.16 5.09
CA LYS A 312 11.82 18.37 4.26
C LYS A 312 12.05 18.03 2.79
N VAL A 313 13.00 17.14 2.53
CA VAL A 313 13.41 16.76 1.17
C VAL A 313 13.15 15.30 0.83
N GLY A 314 12.76 14.48 1.80
CA GLY A 314 12.46 13.08 1.60
C GLY A 314 13.69 12.23 1.25
N SER A 315 14.87 12.64 1.68
CA SER A 315 16.08 11.86 1.49
C SER A 315 16.04 10.54 2.27
N TRP A 316 16.82 9.57 1.79
CA TRP A 316 16.93 8.28 2.46
C TRP A 316 17.39 8.43 3.93
N GLN A 317 18.27 9.41 4.21
CA GLN A 317 18.74 9.71 5.57
C GLN A 317 17.63 10.27 6.47
N GLU A 318 16.78 11.16 5.94
CA GLU A 318 15.63 11.67 6.68
C GLU A 318 14.64 10.55 7.00
N MET A 319 14.31 9.71 6.03
CA MET A 319 13.42 8.56 6.21
C MET A 319 13.99 7.56 7.22
N LYS A 320 15.29 7.26 7.13
CA LYS A 320 16.00 6.41 8.10
C LYS A 320 15.96 6.99 9.51
N SER A 321 15.93 8.31 9.65
CA SER A 321 15.78 9.00 10.93
C SER A 321 14.33 9.00 11.46
N GLY A 322 13.41 8.34 10.75
CA GLY A 322 12.02 8.10 11.15
C GLY A 322 11.05 9.19 10.74
N CYS A 323 11.40 10.11 9.84
CA CYS A 323 10.39 11.01 9.28
C CYS A 323 9.40 10.21 8.42
N ASN A 324 8.14 10.65 8.41
CA ASN A 324 7.03 9.83 7.89
C ASN A 324 5.91 10.63 7.22
N VAL A 325 6.13 11.93 7.01
CA VAL A 325 5.27 12.81 6.23
C VAL A 325 6.14 13.77 5.42
N PHE A 326 5.82 13.90 4.14
CA PHE A 326 6.65 14.64 3.18
C PHE A 326 6.08 16.02 2.88
N SER A 327 6.98 16.96 2.59
CA SER A 327 6.63 18.30 2.13
C SER A 327 5.69 18.24 0.92
N PRO A 328 4.59 19.01 0.89
CA PRO A 328 3.77 19.20 -0.32
C PRO A 328 4.54 19.77 -1.51
N ALA A 329 5.66 20.47 -1.27
CA ALA A 329 6.56 20.90 -2.33
C ALA A 329 7.30 19.73 -3.01
N VAL A 330 7.48 18.62 -2.30
CA VAL A 330 8.12 17.38 -2.79
C VAL A 330 7.07 16.38 -3.27
N VAL A 331 6.03 16.18 -2.49
CA VAL A 331 4.91 15.28 -2.80
C VAL A 331 3.64 16.10 -2.91
N SER A 332 3.36 16.58 -4.11
CA SER A 332 2.21 17.47 -4.39
C SER A 332 0.85 16.76 -4.33
N ASN A 333 0.81 15.43 -4.47
CA ASN A 333 -0.43 14.65 -4.38
C ASN A 333 -0.74 14.28 -2.93
N PRO A 334 -1.82 14.82 -2.31
CA PRO A 334 -2.21 14.50 -0.94
C PRO A 334 -2.65 13.03 -0.74
N GLY A 335 -3.04 12.34 -1.80
CA GLY A 335 -3.43 10.93 -1.77
C GLY A 335 -2.25 9.96 -1.66
N TRP A 336 -1.04 10.42 -1.95
CA TRP A 336 0.18 9.62 -1.96
C TRP A 336 0.55 9.05 -0.57
N PHE A 337 1.29 7.92 -0.53
CA PHE A 337 1.59 7.19 0.71
C PHE A 337 3.06 7.35 1.10
N GLY A 338 3.31 7.74 2.36
CA GLY A 338 4.63 8.12 2.83
C GLY A 338 5.48 7.00 3.45
N SER A 339 5.00 5.75 3.52
CA SER A 339 5.75 4.66 4.15
C SER A 339 6.55 3.86 3.12
N ILE A 340 7.54 4.52 2.51
CA ILE A 340 8.33 3.98 1.39
C ILE A 340 9.72 3.49 1.80
N PHE A 341 10.19 3.81 3.01
CA PHE A 341 11.51 3.42 3.50
C PHE A 341 11.56 1.97 3.98
N SER A 342 12.59 1.22 3.55
CA SER A 342 12.92 -0.09 4.10
C SER A 342 14.41 -0.38 4.03
N ASN A 343 14.98 -0.90 5.13
CA ASN A 343 16.34 -1.43 5.13
C ASN A 343 16.48 -2.69 4.25
N ASP A 344 15.38 -3.41 3.97
CA ASP A 344 15.37 -4.62 3.14
C ASP A 344 15.38 -4.30 1.64
N ALA A 345 15.00 -3.07 1.29
CA ALA A 345 14.96 -2.58 -0.09
C ALA A 345 15.61 -1.17 -0.20
N PRO A 346 16.89 -1.02 0.18
CA PRO A 346 17.58 0.28 0.16
C PRO A 346 17.83 0.82 -1.25
N GLU A 347 17.54 0.03 -2.27
CA GLU A 347 17.67 0.37 -3.69
C GLU A 347 16.59 1.33 -4.18
N ILE A 348 15.53 1.51 -3.40
CA ILE A 348 14.36 2.30 -3.77
C ILE A 348 14.00 3.27 -2.65
N GLY A 349 13.53 4.44 -3.03
CA GLY A 349 13.12 5.51 -2.11
C GLY A 349 12.10 6.43 -2.75
N LEU A 350 12.31 7.74 -2.65
CA LEU A 350 11.34 8.74 -3.08
C LEU A 350 11.17 8.78 -4.61
N ASN A 351 12.28 8.77 -5.37
CA ASN A 351 12.24 8.73 -6.83
C ASN A 351 11.55 7.47 -7.35
N ALA A 352 11.87 6.32 -6.73
CA ALA A 352 11.23 5.06 -7.07
C ALA A 352 9.70 5.15 -6.92
N ALA A 353 9.21 5.72 -5.83
CA ALA A 353 7.79 5.85 -5.57
C ALA A 353 7.10 6.85 -6.51
N LEU A 354 7.70 8.04 -6.71
CA LEU A 354 7.09 9.11 -7.50
C LEU A 354 7.08 8.84 -9.01
N VAL A 355 8.22 8.37 -9.55
CA VAL A 355 8.43 8.32 -11.01
C VAL A 355 8.88 6.96 -11.55
N GLY A 356 9.05 5.96 -10.70
CA GLY A 356 9.45 4.60 -11.11
C GLY A 356 10.91 4.49 -11.57
N GLN A 357 11.77 5.38 -11.10
CA GLN A 357 13.21 5.38 -11.37
C GLN A 357 13.98 5.02 -10.10
N PRO A 358 15.09 4.29 -10.18
CA PRO A 358 15.93 4.03 -9.02
C PRO A 358 16.53 5.32 -8.45
N GLU A 359 16.95 5.27 -7.20
CA GLU A 359 17.63 6.37 -6.51
C GLU A 359 19.01 6.68 -7.11
#